data_afffa16ee3052afc4177944d1d72a333
#
_entry.id   afffa16ee3052afc4177944d1d72a333
#
_cell.length_a   1.000
_cell.length_b   1.000
_cell.length_c   1.000
_cell.angle_alpha   90.00
_cell.angle_beta   90.00
_cell.angle_gamma   90.00
#
_symmetry.space_group_name_H-M   'P 1'
#
loop_
_entity.id
_entity.type
_entity.pdbx_description
1 polymer ?
#
loop_
_entity_poly.entity_id
_entity_poly.type
_entity_poly.pdbx_seq_one_letter_code
_entity_poly.pdbx_strand_id
1 'polypeptide(L)'
;MKKIIYSMMALAMTTTVFTSCEDVPAPYSVTFEDNNNTEATAWSVTEAVQKIQANQTATGEAYVKGVISEVVSYNENYKSITYYISDNGTDKTLQVFSGKGLNGADFAAKTDLQAGQTVVVKGNLKAFTNKQGKVIMEIDKNNKIISISGASTPQPAATGLTAKFETGMDNFTINNITLPADLSFVWKHDASKKYMKASSYKNNTNYAAQSRLESPAFSLVGKTSATLTFQVAANFFTTAADNFKVQVSTDGTTWHDVPVSTYPAKDWKFVTSTCNLSAYAGQSNVRIGFLYTCDGTSAAGTWEIKNVEVK
;
A
#
# COMPACT_ATOMS: atom_id res chain seq x y z
N MET A 1 -11.75 -85.56 -64.99
CA MET A 1 -12.95 -84.83 -65.46
C MET A 1 -13.50 -84.06 -64.27
N LYS A 2 -13.74 -82.90 -64.43
CA LYS A 2 -14.33 -81.83 -63.58
C LYS A 2 -13.32 -80.76 -63.11
N LYS A 3 -13.28 -79.76 -63.91
CA LYS A 3 -12.56 -78.50 -63.63
C LYS A 3 -13.35 -77.73 -62.58
N ILE A 4 -12.71 -77.45 -61.51
CA ILE A 4 -13.26 -76.55 -60.53
C ILE A 4 -12.67 -75.14 -60.80
N ILE A 5 -13.55 -74.28 -61.21
CA ILE A 5 -13.25 -72.84 -61.43
C ILE A 5 -13.26 -72.18 -60.07
N TYR A 6 -12.10 -71.76 -59.63
CA TYR A 6 -12.05 -70.84 -58.44
C TYR A 6 -12.32 -69.41 -58.88
N SER A 7 -13.48 -68.98 -58.56
CA SER A 7 -13.81 -67.56 -58.66
C SER A 7 -13.03 -66.76 -57.58
N MET A 8 -12.04 -66.05 -58.04
CA MET A 8 -11.37 -65.10 -57.19
C MET A 8 -12.29 -63.87 -57.02
N MET A 9 -12.95 -63.81 -55.90
CA MET A 9 -13.66 -62.63 -55.47
C MET A 9 -12.60 -61.69 -54.90
N ALA A 10 -12.16 -60.75 -55.72
CA ALA A 10 -11.29 -59.68 -55.26
C ALA A 10 -12.14 -58.73 -54.36
N LEU A 11 -11.98 -58.92 -53.07
CA LEU A 11 -12.52 -58.00 -52.11
C LEU A 11 -11.65 -56.68 -52.11
N ALA A 12 -12.10 -55.74 -52.86
CA ALA A 12 -11.50 -54.40 -52.80
C ALA A 12 -11.77 -53.79 -51.37
N MET A 13 -10.79 -53.99 -50.49
CA MET A 13 -10.75 -53.22 -49.28
C MET A 13 -10.39 -51.75 -49.65
N THR A 14 -11.40 -50.89 -49.74
CA THR A 14 -11.19 -49.46 -49.72
C THR A 14 -10.66 -49.15 -48.37
N THR A 15 -9.37 -48.99 -48.22
CA THR A 15 -8.76 -48.31 -47.09
C THR A 15 -9.17 -46.86 -47.18
N THR A 16 -10.25 -46.51 -46.46
CA THR A 16 -10.49 -45.13 -46.11
C THR A 16 -9.35 -44.72 -45.22
N VAL A 17 -8.36 -44.07 -45.80
CA VAL A 17 -7.34 -43.33 -45.07
C VAL A 17 -8.11 -42.22 -44.40
N PHE A 18 -8.39 -42.38 -43.11
CA PHE A 18 -8.80 -41.26 -42.28
C PHE A 18 -7.58 -40.35 -42.16
N THR A 19 -7.47 -39.41 -43.05
CA THR A 19 -6.62 -38.23 -42.88
C THR A 19 -7.30 -37.31 -41.86
N SER A 20 -7.49 -37.86 -40.67
CA SER A 20 -7.98 -37.11 -39.51
C SER A 20 -6.82 -36.63 -38.66
N CYS A 21 -5.81 -36.09 -39.30
CA CYS A 21 -4.67 -35.50 -38.63
C CYS A 21 -4.40 -34.04 -39.10
N GLU A 22 -5.41 -33.42 -39.73
CA GLU A 22 -5.19 -32.06 -40.22
C GLU A 22 -5.65 -30.93 -39.28
N ASP A 23 -6.32 -31.28 -38.20
CA ASP A 23 -6.75 -30.27 -37.25
C ASP A 23 -6.38 -30.59 -35.80
N VAL A 24 -5.23 -31.21 -35.57
CA VAL A 24 -4.59 -31.01 -34.26
C VAL A 24 -4.00 -29.60 -34.32
N PRO A 25 -4.58 -28.60 -33.66
CA PRO A 25 -3.91 -27.32 -33.55
C PRO A 25 -2.49 -27.60 -33.09
N ALA A 26 -1.50 -27.03 -33.78
CA ALA A 26 -0.13 -27.09 -33.30
C ALA A 26 -0.16 -26.86 -31.80
N PRO A 27 0.55 -27.66 -30.98
CA PRO A 27 0.56 -27.45 -29.56
C PRO A 27 0.80 -25.95 -29.36
N TYR A 28 -0.17 -25.27 -28.74
CA TYR A 28 -0.07 -23.86 -28.47
C TYR A 28 1.34 -23.64 -27.97
N SER A 29 2.16 -22.97 -28.75
CA SER A 29 3.38 -22.38 -28.23
C SER A 29 2.88 -21.37 -27.23
N VAL A 30 2.85 -21.76 -25.96
CA VAL A 30 2.67 -20.82 -24.87
C VAL A 30 3.88 -19.91 -25.00
N THR A 31 3.72 -18.82 -25.72
CA THR A 31 4.66 -17.72 -25.65
C THR A 31 4.51 -17.24 -24.21
N PHE A 32 5.49 -17.59 -23.40
CA PHE A 32 5.65 -16.95 -22.10
C PHE A 32 5.82 -15.49 -22.41
N GLU A 33 4.72 -14.72 -22.26
CA GLU A 33 4.83 -13.28 -22.31
C GLU A 33 5.80 -12.90 -21.19
N ASP A 34 6.83 -12.16 -21.54
CA ASP A 34 7.70 -11.55 -20.56
C ASP A 34 6.81 -10.86 -19.51
N ASN A 35 7.16 -11.04 -18.22
CA ASN A 35 6.44 -10.40 -17.12
C ASN A 35 6.59 -8.88 -17.25
N ASN A 36 5.83 -8.28 -18.16
CA ASN A 36 5.82 -6.83 -18.38
C ASN A 36 4.90 -6.10 -17.40
N ASN A 37 4.47 -6.75 -16.31
CA ASN A 37 3.72 -6.05 -15.30
C ASN A 37 4.63 -5.09 -14.53
N THR A 38 4.04 -4.01 -14.06
CA THR A 38 4.71 -2.94 -13.31
C THR A 38 4.07 -2.83 -11.93
N GLU A 39 4.57 -1.96 -11.07
CA GLU A 39 3.90 -1.64 -9.81
C GLU A 39 2.43 -1.20 -10.02
N ALA A 40 2.17 -0.38 -11.05
CA ALA A 40 0.83 0.10 -11.38
C ALA A 40 -0.10 -0.98 -11.94
N THR A 41 0.45 -2.02 -12.57
CA THR A 41 -0.28 -3.15 -13.16
C THR A 41 0.02 -4.46 -12.43
N ALA A 42 0.38 -4.38 -11.14
CA ALA A 42 0.68 -5.54 -10.31
C ALA A 42 -0.50 -6.52 -10.30
N TRP A 43 -0.20 -7.80 -10.48
CA TRP A 43 -1.21 -8.85 -10.43
C TRP A 43 -1.85 -8.97 -9.05
N SER A 44 -3.12 -9.32 -9.00
CA SER A 44 -3.76 -9.77 -7.77
C SER A 44 -3.13 -11.08 -7.28
N VAL A 45 -3.32 -11.42 -6.02
CA VAL A 45 -2.84 -12.70 -5.47
C VAL A 45 -3.50 -13.88 -6.19
N THR A 46 -4.81 -13.79 -6.46
CA THR A 46 -5.54 -14.81 -7.21
C THR A 46 -4.94 -15.01 -8.61
N GLU A 47 -4.66 -13.93 -9.34
CA GLU A 47 -4.06 -13.99 -10.67
C GLU A 47 -2.65 -14.61 -10.63
N ALA A 48 -1.81 -14.20 -9.68
CA ALA A 48 -0.48 -14.76 -9.49
C ALA A 48 -0.52 -16.28 -9.23
N VAL A 49 -1.44 -16.74 -8.36
CA VAL A 49 -1.62 -18.17 -8.07
C VAL A 49 -2.10 -18.93 -9.30
N GLN A 50 -3.04 -18.40 -10.07
CA GLN A 50 -3.48 -19.04 -11.33
C GLN A 50 -2.32 -19.21 -12.31
N LYS A 51 -1.46 -18.19 -12.47
CA LYS A 51 -0.27 -18.28 -13.33
C LYS A 51 0.72 -19.33 -12.84
N ILE A 52 0.95 -19.44 -11.52
CA ILE A 52 1.78 -20.52 -10.96
C ILE A 52 1.19 -21.90 -11.28
N GLN A 53 -0.12 -22.07 -11.08
CA GLN A 53 -0.82 -23.34 -11.32
C GLN A 53 -0.84 -23.75 -12.79
N ALA A 54 -0.98 -22.79 -13.68
CA ALA A 54 -0.94 -23.00 -15.13
C ALA A 54 0.49 -23.21 -15.67
N ASN A 55 1.50 -23.18 -14.81
CA ASN A 55 2.92 -23.20 -15.20
C ASN A 55 3.31 -22.06 -16.17
N GLN A 56 2.56 -20.96 -16.08
CA GLN A 56 2.71 -19.72 -16.89
C GLN A 56 3.50 -18.65 -16.15
N THR A 57 4.31 -19.07 -15.18
CA THR A 57 5.23 -18.15 -14.51
C THR A 57 6.31 -17.80 -15.51
N ALA A 58 6.28 -16.56 -15.96
CA ALA A 58 7.28 -16.06 -16.89
C ALA A 58 8.69 -16.13 -16.29
N THR A 59 9.65 -16.18 -17.16
CA THR A 59 11.06 -16.01 -16.81
C THR A 59 11.25 -14.57 -16.31
N GLY A 60 11.40 -14.41 -14.99
CA GLY A 60 11.68 -13.11 -14.39
C GLY A 60 10.77 -12.76 -13.19
N GLU A 61 11.07 -11.62 -12.60
CA GLU A 61 10.35 -11.11 -11.45
C GLU A 61 9.00 -10.49 -11.87
N ALA A 62 7.95 -10.82 -11.13
CA ALA A 62 6.62 -10.22 -11.28
C ALA A 62 6.31 -9.30 -10.10
N TYR A 63 5.41 -8.33 -10.34
CA TYR A 63 4.83 -7.49 -9.30
C TYR A 63 3.48 -8.11 -8.87
N VAL A 64 3.31 -8.39 -7.58
CA VAL A 64 2.07 -8.92 -7.02
C VAL A 64 1.59 -8.01 -5.92
N LYS A 65 0.34 -7.59 -5.98
CA LYS A 65 -0.34 -6.78 -4.98
C LYS A 65 -1.24 -7.66 -4.12
N GLY A 66 -1.11 -7.54 -2.80
CA GLY A 66 -1.98 -8.27 -1.86
C GLY A 66 -1.96 -7.65 -0.48
N VAL A 67 -2.86 -8.13 0.37
CA VAL A 67 -2.93 -7.76 1.78
C VAL A 67 -2.23 -8.82 2.60
N ILE A 68 -1.35 -8.41 3.51
CA ILE A 68 -0.67 -9.34 4.44
C ILE A 68 -1.73 -9.98 5.34
N SER A 69 -1.87 -11.30 5.26
CA SER A 69 -2.80 -12.07 6.10
C SER A 69 -2.13 -12.63 7.36
N GLU A 70 -0.84 -12.95 7.27
CA GLU A 70 -0.06 -13.45 8.41
C GLU A 70 1.43 -13.15 8.24
N VAL A 71 2.08 -12.71 9.31
CA VAL A 71 3.55 -12.64 9.39
C VAL A 71 4.04 -13.90 10.12
N VAL A 72 4.74 -14.78 9.39
CA VAL A 72 5.14 -16.10 9.88
C VAL A 72 6.39 -16.01 10.75
N SER A 73 7.51 -15.54 10.20
CA SER A 73 8.79 -15.55 10.89
C SER A 73 9.73 -14.45 10.39
N TYR A 74 10.64 -14.03 11.25
CA TYR A 74 11.79 -13.19 10.96
C TYR A 74 13.05 -14.03 11.02
N ASN A 75 13.93 -13.85 10.04
CA ASN A 75 15.25 -14.47 10.02
C ASN A 75 16.31 -13.42 10.29
N GLU A 76 16.95 -13.52 11.44
CA GLU A 76 17.94 -12.56 11.90
C GLU A 76 19.21 -12.56 11.05
N ASN A 77 19.65 -13.74 10.55
CA ASN A 77 20.86 -13.83 9.71
C ASN A 77 20.67 -13.18 8.35
N TYR A 78 19.49 -13.33 7.76
CA TYR A 78 19.17 -12.77 6.45
C TYR A 78 18.44 -11.45 6.53
N LYS A 79 18.07 -10.96 7.72
CA LYS A 79 17.29 -9.73 7.92
C LYS A 79 16.04 -9.72 7.03
N SER A 80 15.33 -10.85 6.99
CA SER A 80 14.20 -11.10 6.09
C SER A 80 13.00 -11.63 6.83
N ILE A 81 11.81 -11.38 6.29
CA ILE A 81 10.54 -11.87 6.87
C ILE A 81 9.86 -12.82 5.88
N THR A 82 9.30 -13.91 6.40
CA THR A 82 8.37 -14.77 5.67
C THR A 82 6.95 -14.47 6.12
N TYR A 83 6.05 -14.23 5.15
CA TYR A 83 4.66 -13.85 5.41
C TYR A 83 3.73 -14.35 4.31
N TYR A 84 2.41 -14.32 4.54
CA TYR A 84 1.39 -14.64 3.55
C TYR A 84 0.66 -13.38 3.12
N ILE A 85 0.29 -13.33 1.84
CA ILE A 85 -0.59 -12.31 1.26
C ILE A 85 -1.80 -12.98 0.61
N SER A 86 -2.92 -12.26 0.58
CA SER A 86 -4.15 -12.63 -0.11
C SER A 86 -4.88 -11.38 -0.61
N ASP A 87 -5.88 -11.57 -1.47
CA ASP A 87 -6.69 -10.45 -1.95
C ASP A 87 -7.66 -9.93 -0.86
N ASN A 88 -8.07 -10.80 0.08
CA ASN A 88 -9.01 -10.47 1.16
C ASN A 88 -8.35 -10.17 2.52
N GLY A 89 -7.03 -10.34 2.65
CA GLY A 89 -6.29 -10.10 3.90
C GLY A 89 -6.50 -11.14 5.02
N THR A 90 -7.19 -12.26 4.75
CA THR A 90 -7.48 -13.31 5.74
C THR A 90 -6.90 -14.67 5.38
N ASP A 91 -6.89 -15.02 4.12
CA ASP A 91 -6.46 -16.33 3.65
C ASP A 91 -4.92 -16.41 3.50
N LYS A 92 -4.36 -17.60 3.71
CA LYS A 92 -2.94 -17.88 3.46
C LYS A 92 -2.76 -18.38 2.02
N THR A 93 -2.94 -17.48 1.05
CA THR A 93 -3.04 -17.84 -0.36
C THR A 93 -1.68 -17.91 -1.06
N LEU A 94 -0.85 -16.89 -0.89
CA LEU A 94 0.48 -16.79 -1.52
C LEU A 94 1.53 -16.48 -0.44
N GLN A 95 2.56 -17.31 -0.34
CA GLN A 95 3.66 -17.07 0.58
C GLN A 95 4.69 -16.13 -0.04
N VAL A 96 5.15 -15.14 0.70
CA VAL A 96 6.35 -14.37 0.39
C VAL A 96 7.47 -14.95 1.24
N PHE A 97 8.36 -15.71 0.60
CA PHE A 97 9.42 -16.44 1.31
C PHE A 97 10.68 -15.59 1.44
N SER A 98 11.15 -15.42 2.67
CA SER A 98 12.41 -14.71 2.96
C SER A 98 12.51 -13.34 2.30
N GLY A 99 11.42 -12.55 2.38
CA GLY A 99 11.29 -11.26 1.71
C GLY A 99 12.10 -10.16 2.38
N LYS A 100 12.51 -9.19 1.57
CA LYS A 100 13.13 -7.94 2.01
C LYS A 100 12.09 -6.83 2.11
N GLY A 101 12.41 -5.80 2.88
CA GLY A 101 11.59 -4.62 3.07
C GLY A 101 11.52 -3.71 1.85
N LEU A 102 11.06 -2.49 2.06
CA LEU A 102 10.86 -1.49 1.01
C LEU A 102 12.16 -1.26 0.22
N ASN A 103 12.07 -1.43 -1.10
CA ASN A 103 13.20 -1.32 -2.03
C ASN A 103 14.40 -2.25 -1.71
N GLY A 104 14.15 -3.35 -0.99
CA GLY A 104 15.18 -4.31 -0.63
C GLY A 104 15.89 -4.03 0.70
N ALA A 105 15.38 -3.12 1.52
CA ALA A 105 15.91 -2.82 2.84
C ALA A 105 15.83 -4.04 3.77
N ASP A 106 16.77 -4.13 4.69
CA ASP A 106 16.77 -5.13 5.75
C ASP A 106 15.68 -4.86 6.77
N PHE A 107 15.03 -5.90 7.26
CA PHE A 107 14.16 -5.83 8.42
C PHE A 107 14.98 -5.91 9.72
N ALA A 108 14.52 -5.23 10.75
CA ALA A 108 15.12 -5.27 12.08
C ALA A 108 14.43 -6.29 13.00
N ALA A 109 13.13 -6.50 12.81
CA ALA A 109 12.32 -7.38 13.65
C ALA A 109 11.10 -7.94 12.89
N LYS A 110 10.48 -8.99 13.44
CA LYS A 110 9.23 -9.56 12.91
C LYS A 110 8.09 -8.51 12.86
N THR A 111 8.11 -7.55 13.78
CA THR A 111 7.11 -6.50 13.93
C THR A 111 7.17 -5.40 12.88
N ASP A 112 8.19 -5.42 12.01
CA ASP A 112 8.33 -4.45 10.92
C ASP A 112 7.27 -4.64 9.81
N LEU A 113 6.64 -5.83 9.78
CA LEU A 113 5.46 -6.12 8.97
C LEU A 113 4.30 -6.56 9.85
N GLN A 114 3.09 -6.26 9.40
CA GLN A 114 1.88 -6.61 10.13
C GLN A 114 0.78 -7.06 9.18
N ALA A 115 -0.09 -7.95 9.66
CA ALA A 115 -1.30 -8.33 8.94
C ALA A 115 -2.20 -7.10 8.70
N GLY A 116 -2.92 -7.08 7.59
CA GLY A 116 -3.75 -5.95 7.17
C GLY A 116 -3.02 -4.89 6.32
N GLN A 117 -1.70 -4.90 6.27
CA GLN A 117 -0.95 -4.03 5.36
C GLN A 117 -1.10 -4.51 3.92
N THR A 118 -1.33 -3.59 2.99
CA THR A 118 -1.30 -3.86 1.55
C THR A 118 0.11 -3.65 1.03
N VAL A 119 0.65 -4.64 0.32
CA VAL A 119 1.99 -4.59 -0.25
C VAL A 119 1.95 -4.85 -1.75
N VAL A 120 2.87 -4.24 -2.48
CA VAL A 120 3.28 -4.68 -3.80
C VAL A 120 4.66 -5.30 -3.65
N VAL A 121 4.77 -6.60 -3.96
CA VAL A 121 6.00 -7.37 -3.86
C VAL A 121 6.50 -7.68 -5.25
N LYS A 122 7.80 -7.47 -5.49
CA LYS A 122 8.48 -7.87 -6.72
C LYS A 122 9.37 -9.08 -6.46
N GLY A 123 9.18 -10.16 -7.22
CA GLY A 123 9.98 -11.39 -7.11
C GLY A 123 9.54 -12.49 -8.05
N ASN A 124 10.27 -13.60 -8.02
CA ASN A 124 10.00 -14.78 -8.87
C ASN A 124 8.89 -15.63 -8.25
N LEU A 125 7.91 -15.99 -9.07
CA LEU A 125 6.79 -16.83 -8.67
C LEU A 125 7.12 -18.30 -8.91
N LYS A 126 6.76 -19.19 -7.97
CA LYS A 126 6.91 -20.64 -8.14
C LYS A 126 5.94 -21.45 -7.28
N ALA A 127 5.72 -22.69 -7.65
CA ALA A 127 5.19 -23.72 -6.79
C ALA A 127 6.35 -24.42 -6.05
N PHE A 128 6.36 -24.36 -4.74
CA PHE A 128 7.36 -25.05 -3.92
C PHE A 128 6.76 -26.26 -3.22
N THR A 129 7.37 -27.43 -3.37
CA THR A 129 6.96 -28.64 -2.66
C THR A 129 7.86 -28.84 -1.43
N ASN A 130 7.27 -28.78 -0.25
CA ASN A 130 8.01 -28.99 0.99
C ASN A 130 8.37 -30.47 1.21
N LYS A 131 9.14 -30.77 2.27
CA LYS A 131 9.57 -32.15 2.60
C LYS A 131 8.41 -33.11 2.93
N GLN A 132 7.24 -32.60 3.27
CA GLN A 132 6.02 -33.35 3.53
C GLN A 132 5.15 -33.54 2.29
N GLY A 133 5.62 -33.15 1.09
CA GLY A 133 4.88 -33.24 -0.15
C GLY A 133 3.79 -32.17 -0.35
N LYS A 134 3.69 -31.20 0.55
CA LYS A 134 2.72 -30.10 0.42
C LYS A 134 3.25 -29.05 -0.58
N VAL A 135 2.42 -28.71 -1.56
CA VAL A 135 2.69 -27.61 -2.51
C VAL A 135 2.31 -26.29 -1.89
N ILE A 136 3.21 -25.33 -1.94
CA ILE A 136 3.05 -23.95 -1.46
C ILE A 136 3.27 -23.03 -2.67
N MET A 137 2.27 -22.19 -2.96
CA MET A 137 2.43 -21.12 -3.95
C MET A 137 3.22 -19.99 -3.30
N GLU A 138 4.34 -19.60 -3.89
CA GLU A 138 5.20 -18.60 -3.25
C GLU A 138 5.86 -17.62 -4.23
N ILE A 139 6.16 -16.44 -3.72
CA ILE A 139 7.17 -15.53 -4.25
C ILE A 139 8.49 -15.94 -3.58
N ASP A 140 9.45 -16.43 -4.38
CA ASP A 140 10.70 -17.02 -3.91
C ASP A 140 11.59 -15.97 -3.20
N LYS A 141 12.63 -16.45 -2.52
CA LYS A 141 13.68 -15.61 -1.92
C LYS A 141 14.24 -14.60 -2.94
N ASN A 142 14.89 -13.56 -2.43
CA ASN A 142 15.38 -12.39 -3.19
C ASN A 142 14.27 -11.47 -3.71
N ASN A 143 13.05 -11.65 -3.22
CA ASN A 143 11.97 -10.70 -3.44
C ASN A 143 12.12 -9.45 -2.55
N LYS A 144 11.39 -8.40 -2.89
CA LYS A 144 11.37 -7.15 -2.12
C LYS A 144 10.01 -6.47 -2.20
N ILE A 145 9.68 -5.73 -1.18
CA ILE A 145 8.53 -4.83 -1.18
C ILE A 145 8.88 -3.60 -2.03
N ILE A 146 8.01 -3.24 -2.95
CA ILE A 146 8.11 -2.04 -3.79
C ILE A 146 7.30 -0.90 -3.19
N SER A 147 6.08 -1.21 -2.75
CA SER A 147 5.25 -0.27 -1.99
C SER A 147 4.54 -1.00 -0.87
N ILE A 148 4.27 -0.27 0.20
CA ILE A 148 3.53 -0.73 1.36
C ILE A 148 2.55 0.36 1.76
N SER A 149 1.29 -0.01 1.90
CA SER A 149 0.21 0.88 2.31
C SER A 149 -0.77 0.10 3.18
N GLY A 150 -1.68 0.81 3.85
CA GLY A 150 -2.63 0.17 4.75
C GLY A 150 -2.13 0.15 6.19
N ALA A 151 -3.07 0.09 7.10
CA ALA A 151 -2.82 0.16 8.51
C ALA A 151 -1.79 -0.90 8.92
N SER A 152 -0.75 -0.49 9.60
CA SER A 152 -0.24 -1.34 10.66
C SER A 152 -1.47 -1.87 11.41
N THR A 153 -1.66 -3.22 11.48
CA THR A 153 -2.64 -3.78 12.43
C THR A 153 -2.43 -3.09 13.77
N PRO A 154 -3.45 -2.84 14.52
CA PRO A 154 -3.28 -2.13 15.78
C PRO A 154 -2.38 -2.97 16.70
N GLN A 155 -1.14 -2.61 16.82
CA GLN A 155 -0.60 -2.46 18.17
C GLN A 155 -1.74 -1.76 18.92
N PRO A 156 -2.18 -2.23 20.12
CA PRO A 156 -3.31 -1.61 20.81
C PRO A 156 -3.06 -0.11 20.69
N ALA A 157 -3.89 0.57 19.87
CA ALA A 157 -3.60 1.93 19.46
C ALA A 157 -3.44 2.69 20.76
N ALA A 158 -2.35 3.40 20.90
CA ALA A 158 -2.06 4.13 22.13
C ALA A 158 -3.33 4.89 22.49
N THR A 159 -3.77 4.80 23.74
CA THR A 159 -4.98 5.50 24.15
C THR A 159 -4.69 6.99 24.05
N GLY A 160 -5.30 7.65 23.04
CA GLY A 160 -5.01 9.05 22.70
C GLY A 160 -3.77 9.23 21.81
N LEU A 161 -3.45 10.46 21.52
CA LEU A 161 -2.34 10.88 20.65
C LEU A 161 -1.55 11.97 21.33
N THR A 162 -0.22 11.91 21.29
CA THR A 162 0.66 13.01 21.71
C THR A 162 1.81 13.13 20.73
N ALA A 163 2.04 14.34 20.19
CA ALA A 163 3.17 14.66 19.33
C ALA A 163 3.66 16.08 19.60
N LYS A 164 4.94 16.22 19.87
CA LYS A 164 5.58 17.53 20.16
C LYS A 164 6.43 18.03 19.03
N PHE A 165 6.88 17.12 18.15
CA PHE A 165 7.80 17.36 17.03
C PHE A 165 9.17 17.89 17.47
N GLU A 166 9.64 17.52 18.66
CA GLU A 166 10.92 18.01 19.19
C GLU A 166 12.13 17.44 18.46
N THR A 167 12.10 16.15 18.12
CA THR A 167 13.24 15.44 17.54
C THR A 167 12.95 14.86 16.14
N GLY A 168 11.70 14.96 15.67
CA GLY A 168 11.27 14.39 14.40
C GLY A 168 9.77 14.58 14.18
N MET A 169 9.19 13.69 13.40
CA MET A 169 7.78 13.73 13.02
C MET A 169 6.86 12.94 13.97
N ASP A 170 7.36 12.40 15.07
CA ASP A 170 6.59 11.65 16.08
C ASP A 170 5.67 10.56 15.45
N ASN A 171 6.19 9.79 14.49
CA ASN A 171 5.49 8.79 13.70
C ASN A 171 4.36 9.33 12.79
N PHE A 172 4.27 10.64 12.61
CA PHE A 172 3.43 11.19 11.56
C PHE A 172 4.03 10.89 10.18
N THR A 173 3.17 10.74 9.19
CA THR A 173 3.54 10.53 7.79
C THR A 173 3.02 11.65 6.91
N ILE A 174 3.65 11.86 5.76
CA ILE A 174 3.24 12.88 4.80
C ILE A 174 2.63 12.19 3.60
N ASN A 175 1.38 12.48 3.32
CA ASN A 175 0.67 12.04 2.12
C ASN A 175 0.52 13.21 1.15
N ASN A 176 1.32 13.23 0.09
CA ASN A 176 1.24 14.23 -0.96
C ASN A 176 0.15 13.83 -1.96
N ILE A 177 -1.04 14.43 -1.84
CA ILE A 177 -2.18 14.21 -2.74
C ILE A 177 -1.91 14.86 -4.10
N THR A 178 -1.36 16.08 -4.08
CA THR A 178 -0.86 16.79 -5.25
C THR A 178 0.45 17.46 -4.89
N LEU A 179 1.55 17.01 -5.52
CA LEU A 179 2.88 17.59 -5.36
C LEU A 179 3.43 17.98 -6.74
N PRO A 180 3.53 19.27 -7.06
CA PRO A 180 4.14 19.73 -8.30
C PRO A 180 5.61 19.31 -8.39
N ALA A 181 6.09 19.03 -9.63
CA ALA A 181 7.47 18.60 -9.86
C ALA A 181 8.53 19.61 -9.38
N ASP A 182 8.17 20.88 -9.35
CA ASP A 182 9.06 21.95 -8.86
C ASP A 182 9.23 21.97 -7.34
N LEU A 183 8.37 21.28 -6.59
CA LEU A 183 8.45 21.19 -5.14
C LEU A 183 9.00 19.84 -4.72
N SER A 184 9.95 19.85 -3.79
CA SER A 184 10.45 18.60 -3.17
C SER A 184 9.57 18.12 -2.02
N PHE A 185 8.78 19.01 -1.43
CA PHE A 185 7.87 18.75 -0.31
C PHE A 185 6.87 19.89 -0.15
N VAL A 186 5.74 19.60 0.48
CA VAL A 186 4.82 20.60 1.05
C VAL A 186 5.02 20.67 2.56
N TRP A 187 4.87 19.53 3.25
CA TRP A 187 5.18 19.40 4.68
C TRP A 187 6.64 19.02 4.90
N LYS A 188 7.23 19.55 5.94
CA LYS A 188 8.54 19.13 6.46
C LYS A 188 8.66 19.39 7.96
N HIS A 189 9.49 18.62 8.64
CA HIS A 189 9.91 18.89 10.00
C HIS A 189 10.99 19.96 10.01
N ASP A 190 10.82 20.99 10.84
CA ASP A 190 11.86 21.98 11.15
C ASP A 190 12.50 21.64 12.49
N ALA A 191 13.64 20.95 12.43
CA ALA A 191 14.35 20.49 13.62
C ALA A 191 14.84 21.64 14.52
N SER A 192 15.16 22.79 13.93
CA SER A 192 15.64 23.95 14.69
C SER A 192 14.54 24.64 15.48
N LYS A 193 13.31 24.57 14.97
CA LYS A 193 12.11 25.22 15.52
C LYS A 193 11.17 24.25 16.25
N LYS A 194 11.41 22.93 16.08
CA LYS A 194 10.65 21.87 16.74
C LYS A 194 9.15 21.91 16.39
N TYR A 195 8.84 21.99 15.09
CA TYR A 195 7.48 21.96 14.57
C TYR A 195 7.42 21.34 13.17
N MET A 196 6.22 20.95 12.75
CA MET A 196 5.94 20.62 11.35
C MET A 196 5.53 21.89 10.60
N LYS A 197 6.11 22.10 9.42
CA LYS A 197 5.85 23.27 8.57
C LYS A 197 5.35 22.84 7.20
N ALA A 198 4.29 23.51 6.73
CA ALA A 198 3.78 23.36 5.36
C ALA A 198 3.86 24.68 4.60
N SER A 199 4.23 24.59 3.34
CA SER A 199 4.12 25.68 2.36
C SER A 199 4.29 25.12 0.95
N SER A 200 3.60 25.72 -0.02
CA SER A 200 3.81 25.46 -1.45
C SER A 200 4.36 26.69 -2.19
N TYR A 201 5.08 27.58 -1.47
CA TYR A 201 5.76 28.73 -2.02
C TYR A 201 7.24 28.45 -2.27
N LYS A 202 7.72 28.70 -3.47
CA LYS A 202 9.15 28.56 -3.84
C LYS A 202 9.50 29.51 -4.95
N ASN A 203 10.66 30.16 -4.86
CA ASN A 203 11.20 31.04 -5.92
C ASN A 203 10.19 32.08 -6.42
N ASN A 204 9.54 32.80 -5.50
CA ASN A 204 8.51 33.82 -5.76
C ASN A 204 7.27 33.30 -6.52
N THR A 205 6.99 32.00 -6.45
CA THR A 205 5.85 31.37 -7.10
C THR A 205 5.01 30.59 -6.10
N ASN A 206 3.69 30.76 -6.18
CA ASN A 206 2.72 29.90 -5.50
C ASN A 206 2.45 28.67 -6.38
N TYR A 207 2.51 27.47 -5.80
CA TYR A 207 2.23 26.24 -6.52
C TYR A 207 0.92 25.62 -6.05
N ALA A 208 0.12 25.15 -7.01
CA ALA A 208 -1.05 24.33 -6.65
C ALA A 208 -0.59 23.04 -6.01
N ALA A 209 -0.98 22.83 -4.77
CA ALA A 209 -0.55 21.68 -3.99
C ALA A 209 -1.60 21.26 -2.97
N GLN A 210 -1.68 19.96 -2.73
CA GLN A 210 -2.48 19.38 -1.66
C GLN A 210 -1.69 18.30 -0.96
N SER A 211 -1.50 18.42 0.34
CA SER A 211 -0.71 17.48 1.13
C SER A 211 -1.25 17.38 2.55
N ARG A 212 -1.33 16.15 3.04
CA ARG A 212 -1.84 15.85 4.38
C ARG A 212 -0.73 15.29 5.26
N LEU A 213 -0.55 15.88 6.44
CA LEU A 213 0.25 15.36 7.52
C LEU A 213 -0.64 14.46 8.37
N GLU A 214 -0.38 13.15 8.39
CA GLU A 214 -1.22 12.11 8.96
C GLU A 214 -0.61 11.54 10.24
N SER A 215 -1.40 11.46 11.31
CA SER A 215 -0.96 10.85 12.56
C SER A 215 -0.86 9.32 12.45
N PRO A 216 -0.09 8.66 13.32
CA PRO A 216 -0.31 7.24 13.58
C PRO A 216 -1.74 7.02 14.06
N ALA A 217 -2.22 5.77 13.94
CA ALA A 217 -3.51 5.39 14.48
C ALA A 217 -3.48 5.43 16.02
N PHE A 218 -4.57 5.89 16.64
CA PHE A 218 -4.77 5.85 18.08
C PHE A 218 -6.19 5.38 18.43
N SER A 219 -6.40 4.95 19.66
CA SER A 219 -7.68 4.41 20.15
C SER A 219 -8.42 5.43 21.02
N LEU A 220 -9.73 5.53 20.79
CA LEU A 220 -10.69 6.20 21.65
C LEU A 220 -11.66 5.22 22.30
N VAL A 221 -11.33 3.92 22.32
CA VAL A 221 -12.12 2.89 23.01
C VAL A 221 -12.21 3.24 24.51
N GLY A 222 -13.41 3.15 25.04
CA GLY A 222 -13.71 3.51 26.45
C GLY A 222 -13.85 5.00 26.71
N LYS A 223 -13.66 5.86 25.70
CA LYS A 223 -13.95 7.29 25.80
C LYS A 223 -15.41 7.57 25.44
N THR A 224 -16.03 8.52 26.14
CA THR A 224 -17.35 9.07 25.82
C THR A 224 -17.26 10.43 25.13
N SER A 225 -16.11 11.07 25.21
CA SER A 225 -15.78 12.31 24.50
C SER A 225 -14.29 12.33 24.18
N ALA A 226 -13.92 13.10 23.16
CA ALA A 226 -12.52 13.31 22.82
C ALA A 226 -12.33 14.71 22.23
N THR A 227 -11.18 15.31 22.52
CA THR A 227 -10.78 16.62 22.00
C THR A 227 -9.36 16.57 21.48
N LEU A 228 -9.17 17.01 20.24
CA LEU A 228 -7.85 17.32 19.70
C LEU A 228 -7.48 18.74 20.13
N THR A 229 -6.27 18.89 20.67
CA THR A 229 -5.65 20.19 20.98
C THR A 229 -4.31 20.26 20.25
N PHE A 230 -4.02 21.40 19.65
CA PHE A 230 -2.73 21.63 18.98
C PHE A 230 -2.38 23.10 18.95
N GLN A 231 -1.10 23.43 18.81
CA GLN A 231 -0.63 24.79 18.60
C GLN A 231 -0.34 25.00 17.11
N VAL A 232 -0.84 26.14 16.59
CA VAL A 232 -0.70 26.49 15.18
C VAL A 232 -0.32 27.96 15.03
N ALA A 233 0.64 28.25 14.14
CA ALA A 233 0.97 29.56 13.65
C ALA A 233 0.92 29.60 12.14
N ALA A 234 0.62 30.75 11.55
CA ALA A 234 0.55 30.84 10.09
C ALA A 234 0.77 32.26 9.59
N ASN A 235 1.11 32.32 8.29
CA ASN A 235 1.15 33.59 7.54
C ASN A 235 0.92 33.34 6.06
N PHE A 236 0.75 34.40 5.27
CA PHE A 236 0.64 34.36 3.80
C PHE A 236 -0.54 33.53 3.25
N PHE A 237 -1.53 33.24 4.03
CA PHE A 237 -2.75 32.57 3.57
C PHE A 237 -3.82 33.55 3.12
N THR A 238 -4.73 33.13 2.25
CA THR A 238 -5.93 33.92 1.90
C THR A 238 -7.02 33.74 2.92
N THR A 239 -7.59 32.55 2.97
CA THR A 239 -8.62 32.13 3.91
C THR A 239 -8.12 30.93 4.69
N ALA A 240 -8.05 31.07 6.01
CA ALA A 240 -7.47 30.02 6.85
C ALA A 240 -8.18 28.66 6.69
N ALA A 241 -9.51 28.65 6.71
CA ALA A 241 -10.30 27.43 6.62
C ALA A 241 -10.22 26.74 5.25
N ASP A 242 -9.89 27.47 4.18
CA ASP A 242 -9.72 26.88 2.84
C ASP A 242 -8.32 26.32 2.64
N ASN A 243 -7.31 26.98 3.18
CA ASN A 243 -5.92 26.58 3.02
C ASN A 243 -5.46 25.52 4.02
N PHE A 244 -6.15 25.41 5.17
CA PHE A 244 -5.79 24.52 6.25
C PHE A 244 -7.02 23.88 6.88
N LYS A 245 -7.10 22.55 6.82
CA LYS A 245 -8.18 21.78 7.41
C LYS A 245 -7.64 20.73 8.35
N VAL A 246 -8.41 20.42 9.38
CA VAL A 246 -8.20 19.25 10.21
C VAL A 246 -9.19 18.18 9.79
N GLN A 247 -8.71 16.98 9.62
CA GLN A 247 -9.50 15.84 9.15
C GLN A 247 -9.35 14.66 10.11
N VAL A 248 -10.35 13.79 10.13
CA VAL A 248 -10.34 12.54 10.88
C VAL A 248 -10.65 11.38 9.95
N SER A 249 -9.96 10.26 10.15
CA SER A 249 -10.25 9.00 9.49
C SER A 249 -10.30 7.87 10.51
N THR A 250 -11.16 6.87 10.28
CA THR A 250 -11.23 5.63 11.06
C THR A 250 -10.76 4.41 10.28
N ASP A 251 -10.49 4.56 8.97
CA ASP A 251 -10.05 3.51 8.06
C ASP A 251 -8.70 3.80 7.38
N GLY A 252 -8.16 5.03 7.57
CA GLY A 252 -6.92 5.50 6.96
C GLY A 252 -7.07 5.92 5.49
N THR A 253 -8.24 5.79 4.90
CA THR A 253 -8.52 6.08 3.48
C THR A 253 -9.56 7.17 3.28
N THR A 254 -10.65 7.10 4.04
CA THR A 254 -11.75 8.09 4.02
C THR A 254 -11.51 9.14 5.09
N TRP A 255 -11.51 10.41 4.70
CA TRP A 255 -11.19 11.53 5.57
C TRP A 255 -12.36 12.51 5.64
N HIS A 256 -12.73 12.91 6.86
CA HIS A 256 -13.82 13.86 7.14
C HIS A 256 -13.29 15.12 7.79
N ASP A 257 -13.67 16.27 7.26
CA ASP A 257 -13.30 17.56 7.85
C ASP A 257 -13.94 17.73 9.24
N VAL A 258 -13.18 18.23 10.20
CA VAL A 258 -13.69 18.58 11.53
C VAL A 258 -13.47 20.08 11.79
N PRO A 259 -14.44 20.77 12.43
CA PRO A 259 -14.32 22.18 12.71
C PRO A 259 -13.12 22.52 13.61
N VAL A 260 -12.36 23.53 13.22
CA VAL A 260 -11.25 24.09 13.99
C VAL A 260 -11.77 25.29 14.79
N SER A 261 -11.55 25.30 16.11
CA SER A 261 -12.10 26.34 16.99
C SER A 261 -11.48 27.72 16.77
N THR A 262 -10.19 27.76 16.44
CA THR A 262 -9.43 28.98 16.32
C THR A 262 -8.36 28.87 15.26
N TYR A 263 -8.33 29.80 14.31
CA TYR A 263 -7.24 29.95 13.36
C TYR A 263 -6.28 31.05 13.78
N PRO A 264 -4.96 30.94 13.50
CA PRO A 264 -3.99 31.97 13.79
C PRO A 264 -4.23 33.22 12.94
N ALA A 265 -3.85 34.38 13.47
CA ALA A 265 -3.67 35.58 12.66
C ALA A 265 -2.43 35.45 11.78
N LYS A 266 -2.26 36.38 10.80
CA LYS A 266 -1.09 36.39 9.89
C LYS A 266 0.12 37.06 10.56
N ASP A 267 0.52 36.57 11.74
CA ASP A 267 1.52 37.23 12.60
C ASP A 267 2.58 36.29 13.20
N TRP A 268 2.59 35.02 12.78
CA TRP A 268 3.52 33.98 13.26
C TRP A 268 3.41 33.64 14.76
N LYS A 269 2.36 34.10 15.42
CA LYS A 269 2.13 33.75 16.83
C LYS A 269 1.38 32.43 16.91
N PHE A 270 1.89 31.54 17.74
CA PHE A 270 1.21 30.28 18.03
C PHE A 270 -0.05 30.54 18.87
N VAL A 271 -1.16 30.06 18.37
CA VAL A 271 -2.43 29.98 19.10
C VAL A 271 -2.76 28.53 19.38
N THR A 272 -3.47 28.28 20.47
CA THR A 272 -4.01 26.94 20.74
C THR A 272 -5.34 26.79 20.02
N SER A 273 -5.46 25.74 19.23
CA SER A 273 -6.68 25.34 18.54
C SER A 273 -7.19 24.02 19.07
N THR A 274 -8.51 23.82 18.97
CA THR A 274 -9.15 22.57 19.35
C THR A 274 -10.13 22.10 18.28
N CYS A 275 -10.33 20.77 18.20
CA CYS A 275 -11.38 20.15 17.42
C CYS A 275 -12.13 19.14 18.31
N ASN A 276 -13.45 19.16 18.24
CA ASN A 276 -14.28 18.19 18.93
C ASN A 276 -14.26 16.87 18.15
N LEU A 277 -13.79 15.81 18.78
CA LEU A 277 -13.72 14.46 18.22
C LEU A 277 -14.70 13.48 18.87
N SER A 278 -15.67 13.97 19.64
CA SER A 278 -16.60 13.09 20.41
C SER A 278 -17.42 12.19 19.50
N ALA A 279 -17.66 12.57 18.24
CA ALA A 279 -18.31 11.71 17.25
C ALA A 279 -17.51 10.42 16.91
N TYR A 280 -16.24 10.40 17.27
CA TYR A 280 -15.32 9.26 17.06
C TYR A 280 -15.01 8.52 18.37
N ALA A 281 -15.65 8.87 19.46
CA ALA A 281 -15.51 8.16 20.73
C ALA A 281 -15.87 6.68 20.57
N GLY A 282 -15.15 5.79 21.26
CA GLY A 282 -15.33 4.34 21.12
C GLY A 282 -14.63 3.70 19.92
N GLN A 283 -14.11 4.45 18.97
CA GLN A 283 -13.40 3.91 17.80
C GLN A 283 -11.98 3.46 18.17
N SER A 284 -11.56 2.32 17.62
CA SER A 284 -10.24 1.72 17.91
C SER A 284 -9.12 2.15 16.97
N ASN A 285 -9.45 2.78 15.84
CA ASN A 285 -8.50 3.13 14.79
C ASN A 285 -8.79 4.55 14.27
N VAL A 286 -8.43 5.55 15.06
CA VAL A 286 -8.64 6.98 14.71
C VAL A 286 -7.31 7.55 14.24
N ARG A 287 -7.35 8.38 13.19
CA ARG A 287 -6.21 9.17 12.71
C ARG A 287 -6.61 10.62 12.54
N ILE A 288 -5.67 11.51 12.78
CA ILE A 288 -5.80 12.95 12.50
C ILE A 288 -4.99 13.27 11.25
N GLY A 289 -5.58 14.06 10.36
CA GLY A 289 -4.90 14.63 9.19
C GLY A 289 -4.92 16.16 9.26
N PHE A 290 -3.77 16.79 9.09
CA PHE A 290 -3.67 18.24 8.86
C PHE A 290 -3.50 18.44 7.35
N LEU A 291 -4.57 18.83 6.67
CA LEU A 291 -4.60 19.02 5.22
C LEU A 291 -4.21 20.46 4.87
N TYR A 292 -3.14 20.58 4.12
CA TYR A 292 -2.72 21.80 3.44
C TYR A 292 -3.25 21.84 2.02
N THR A 293 -3.80 22.97 1.58
CA THR A 293 -4.27 23.19 0.21
C THR A 293 -3.87 24.58 -0.28
N CYS A 294 -3.38 24.64 -1.51
CA CYS A 294 -3.15 25.87 -2.26
C CYS A 294 -3.57 25.64 -3.72
N ASP A 295 -4.24 26.62 -4.31
CA ASP A 295 -4.71 26.58 -5.72
C ASP A 295 -3.65 27.02 -6.75
N GLY A 296 -2.51 27.54 -6.28
CA GLY A 296 -1.43 28.06 -7.12
C GLY A 296 -1.66 29.49 -7.62
N THR A 297 -2.83 30.07 -7.43
CA THR A 297 -3.17 31.43 -7.85
C THR A 297 -3.24 32.42 -6.68
N SER A 298 -3.72 31.95 -5.56
CA SER A 298 -3.76 32.67 -4.30
C SER A 298 -2.45 32.53 -3.51
N ALA A 299 -2.29 33.32 -2.44
CA ALA A 299 -1.12 33.21 -1.58
C ALA A 299 -0.94 31.80 -1.03
N ALA A 300 0.23 31.19 -1.22
CA ALA A 300 0.59 29.91 -0.64
C ALA A 300 0.86 30.12 0.85
N GLY A 301 -0.14 29.83 1.68
CA GLY A 301 -0.02 29.96 3.14
C GLY A 301 1.14 29.15 3.67
N THR A 302 1.76 29.66 4.73
CA THR A 302 2.71 28.87 5.52
C THR A 302 2.09 28.54 6.85
N TRP A 303 2.08 27.26 7.20
CA TRP A 303 1.47 26.70 8.41
C TRP A 303 2.53 26.00 9.25
N GLU A 304 2.51 26.23 10.55
CA GLU A 304 3.42 25.64 11.52
C GLU A 304 2.60 24.99 12.64
N ILE A 305 2.85 23.72 12.94
CA ILE A 305 2.08 22.93 13.92
C ILE A 305 3.02 22.27 14.90
N LYS A 306 2.67 22.33 16.18
CA LYS A 306 3.33 21.62 17.27
C LYS A 306 2.37 21.27 18.40
N ASN A 307 2.83 20.47 19.38
CA ASN A 307 2.11 20.13 20.60
C ASN A 307 0.70 19.60 20.32
N VAL A 308 0.62 18.57 19.47
CA VAL A 308 -0.62 17.89 19.12
C VAL A 308 -0.97 16.89 20.21
N GLU A 309 -2.19 16.95 20.72
CA GLU A 309 -2.67 16.05 21.77
C GLU A 309 -4.15 15.71 21.57
N VAL A 310 -4.51 14.43 21.73
CA VAL A 310 -5.91 13.97 21.80
C VAL A 310 -6.15 13.32 23.15
N LYS A 311 -7.14 13.84 23.87
CA LYS A 311 -7.61 13.32 25.17
C LYS A 311 -9.09 12.96 25.14
#